data_84bfddaf81e2d975c808010b15e56538
#
_entry.id   84bfddaf81e2d975c808010b15e56538
#
_cell.length_a   1.000
_cell.length_b   1.000
_cell.length_c   1.000
_cell.angle_alpha   90.00
_cell.angle_beta   90.00
_cell.angle_gamma   90.00
#
_symmetry.space_group_name_H-M   'P 1'
#
loop_
_entity.id
_entity.type
_entity.pdbx_description
1 polymer ?
#
loop_
_entity_poly.entity_id
_entity_poly.type
_entity_poly.pdbx_seq_one_letter_code
_entity_poly.pdbx_strand_id
1 'polypeptide(L)'
;MNKVQPIKDPEKLRQIQEDLATRTDPHGERMFLLFELGIHTGLRISDLVRLRKKHVCGEWIETVEKKTGKITRIPLNTTIRAIIQDRCRDMDDDQLLFPSRQRLGDGSQYSITTRCAYDDMQLIAKQYHLDGHIGCHTLRKTFGFWHYKQNKDLEMLRQWFNHTSQAVTLRYIGMDEEERRKSVQAFNPGGAVYHPRGTVYRGKPMQKSESLEIKNLDRSKQGKIWGSRAQQRRK
;
A
#
# COMPACT_ATOMS: atom_id res chain seq x y z
N MET A 1 -7.91 17.92 -3.29
CA MET A 1 -8.12 17.01 -2.14
C MET A 1 -6.99 16.00 -2.12
N ASN A 2 -6.15 16.03 -1.08
CA ASN A 2 -5.08 15.03 -0.92
C ASN A 2 -5.70 13.66 -0.61
N LYS A 3 -5.62 12.74 -1.57
CA LYS A 3 -6.13 11.37 -1.39
C LYS A 3 -5.17 10.58 -0.51
N VAL A 4 -5.71 9.88 0.50
CA VAL A 4 -4.95 8.91 1.29
C VAL A 4 -4.25 7.91 0.38
N GLN A 5 -2.97 7.61 0.66
CA GLN A 5 -2.13 6.73 -0.14
C GLN A 5 -1.92 5.36 0.53
N PRO A 6 -1.74 4.27 -0.24
CA PRO A 6 -1.21 3.01 0.27
C PRO A 6 0.29 3.11 0.55
N ILE A 7 0.80 2.27 1.43
CA ILE A 7 2.25 2.06 1.61
C ILE A 7 2.72 1.14 0.47
N LYS A 8 3.43 1.71 -0.49
CA LYS A 8 3.86 1.02 -1.72
C LYS A 8 5.30 0.50 -1.67
N ASP A 9 6.11 1.07 -0.79
CA ASP A 9 7.51 0.68 -0.59
C ASP A 9 7.57 -0.60 0.25
N PRO A 10 8.09 -1.72 -0.28
CA PRO A 10 8.18 -2.98 0.43
C PRO A 10 9.15 -2.92 1.62
N GLU A 11 10.24 -2.17 1.50
CA GLU A 11 11.23 -2.06 2.56
C GLU A 11 10.67 -1.28 3.75
N LYS A 12 10.00 -0.15 3.49
CA LYS A 12 9.30 0.59 4.55
C LYS A 12 8.21 -0.25 5.21
N LEU A 13 7.45 -1.01 4.41
CA LEU A 13 6.41 -1.89 4.95
C LEU A 13 7.00 -2.95 5.89
N ARG A 14 8.07 -3.63 5.45
CA ARG A 14 8.80 -4.63 6.25
C ARG A 14 9.37 -4.01 7.52
N GLN A 15 10.04 -2.87 7.42
CA GLN A 15 10.62 -2.16 8.57
C GLN A 15 9.56 -1.81 9.61
N ILE A 16 8.39 -1.30 9.18
CA ILE A 16 7.28 -1.00 10.10
C ILE A 16 6.82 -2.26 10.84
N GLN A 17 6.65 -3.37 10.12
CA GLN A 17 6.21 -4.64 10.70
C GLN A 17 7.22 -5.16 11.74
N GLU A 18 8.50 -5.18 11.39
CA GLU A 18 9.58 -5.64 12.26
C GLU A 18 9.69 -4.77 13.53
N ASP A 19 9.71 -3.46 13.38
CA ASP A 19 9.84 -2.54 14.52
C ASP A 19 8.61 -2.59 15.44
N LEU A 20 7.41 -2.64 14.87
CA LEU A 20 6.19 -2.75 15.68
C LEU A 20 6.11 -4.10 16.41
N ALA A 21 6.59 -5.18 15.80
CA ALA A 21 6.59 -6.51 16.43
C ALA A 21 7.47 -6.59 17.68
N THR A 22 8.50 -5.74 17.80
CA THR A 22 9.39 -5.69 18.96
C THR A 22 8.84 -4.90 20.15
N ARG A 23 7.75 -4.14 19.95
CA ARG A 23 7.18 -3.31 21.01
C ARG A 23 6.38 -4.17 21.98
N THR A 24 6.64 -3.98 23.27
CA THR A 24 6.01 -4.72 24.38
C THR A 24 5.13 -3.84 25.27
N ASP A 25 5.14 -2.51 25.01
CA ASP A 25 4.22 -1.62 25.73
C ASP A 25 2.79 -1.72 25.15
N PRO A 26 1.74 -1.49 25.97
CA PRO A 26 0.35 -1.67 25.53
C PRO A 26 -0.06 -0.82 24.32
N HIS A 27 0.61 0.32 24.09
CA HIS A 27 0.38 1.15 22.92
C HIS A 27 1.02 0.55 21.67
N GLY A 28 2.27 0.10 21.80
CA GLY A 28 3.01 -0.57 20.73
C GLY A 28 2.34 -1.85 20.28
N GLU A 29 1.91 -2.70 21.22
CA GLU A 29 1.16 -3.92 20.92
C GLU A 29 -0.15 -3.64 20.18
N ARG A 30 -0.88 -2.62 20.62
CA ARG A 30 -2.09 -2.16 19.92
C ARG A 30 -1.79 -1.69 18.50
N MET A 31 -0.74 -0.88 18.31
CA MET A 31 -0.33 -0.39 16.99
C MET A 31 0.07 -1.55 16.08
N PHE A 32 0.83 -2.51 16.60
CA PHE A 32 1.21 -3.71 15.85
C PHE A 32 -0.01 -4.49 15.38
N LEU A 33 -0.90 -4.85 16.28
CA LEU A 33 -2.09 -5.63 15.95
C LEU A 33 -3.03 -4.87 14.98
N LEU A 34 -3.20 -3.55 15.17
CA LEU A 34 -3.98 -2.70 14.27
C LEU A 34 -3.39 -2.67 12.86
N PHE A 35 -2.07 -2.52 12.77
CA PHE A 35 -1.35 -2.47 11.51
C PHE A 35 -1.45 -3.81 10.77
N GLU A 36 -1.10 -4.91 11.42
CA GLU A 36 -1.11 -6.25 10.82
C GLU A 36 -2.51 -6.67 10.38
N LEU A 37 -3.51 -6.55 11.26
CA LEU A 37 -4.89 -6.84 10.87
C LEU A 37 -5.35 -5.97 9.69
N GLY A 38 -5.00 -4.69 9.69
CA GLY A 38 -5.40 -3.77 8.63
C GLY A 38 -4.83 -4.13 7.26
N ILE A 39 -3.53 -4.44 7.19
CA ILE A 39 -2.84 -4.77 5.92
C ILE A 39 -3.10 -6.20 5.44
N HIS A 40 -3.53 -7.11 6.31
CA HIS A 40 -3.84 -8.50 5.94
C HIS A 40 -5.31 -8.75 5.63
N THR A 41 -6.22 -7.93 6.14
CA THR A 41 -7.67 -8.13 5.97
C THR A 41 -8.34 -7.10 5.10
N GLY A 42 -7.74 -5.92 4.99
CA GLY A 42 -8.35 -4.79 4.29
C GLY A 42 -9.66 -4.29 4.90
N LEU A 43 -9.96 -4.61 6.16
CA LEU A 43 -11.12 -4.07 6.87
C LEU A 43 -11.10 -2.53 6.92
N ARG A 44 -12.28 -1.91 6.98
CA ARG A 44 -12.36 -0.49 7.31
C ARG A 44 -11.94 -0.27 8.75
N ILE A 45 -11.24 0.83 9.01
CA ILE A 45 -10.77 1.14 10.36
C ILE A 45 -11.92 1.14 11.39
N SER A 46 -13.12 1.60 11.00
CA SER A 46 -14.30 1.61 11.84
C SER A 46 -14.80 0.22 12.25
N ASP A 47 -14.52 -0.78 11.43
CA ASP A 47 -14.90 -2.18 11.68
C ASP A 47 -13.76 -2.87 12.44
N LEU A 48 -12.52 -2.58 12.08
CA LEU A 48 -11.32 -3.12 12.70
C LEU A 48 -11.26 -2.80 14.20
N VAL A 49 -11.43 -1.53 14.59
CA VAL A 49 -11.35 -1.12 16.00
C VAL A 49 -12.43 -1.74 16.91
N ARG A 50 -13.50 -2.27 16.32
CA ARG A 50 -14.62 -2.89 17.05
C ARG A 50 -14.49 -4.41 17.19
N LEU A 51 -13.42 -5.00 16.65
CA LEU A 51 -13.21 -6.45 16.73
C LEU A 51 -13.09 -6.89 18.18
N ARG A 52 -13.74 -8.02 18.48
CA ARG A 52 -13.61 -8.79 19.72
C ARG A 52 -12.89 -10.09 19.40
N LYS A 53 -12.37 -10.76 20.41
CA LYS A 53 -11.70 -12.06 20.22
C LYS A 53 -12.59 -13.06 19.49
N LYS A 54 -13.86 -13.19 19.84
CA LYS A 54 -14.81 -14.10 19.18
C LYS A 54 -14.96 -13.86 17.65
N HIS A 55 -14.66 -12.66 17.17
CA HIS A 55 -14.72 -12.34 15.74
C HIS A 55 -13.51 -12.84 14.95
N VAL A 56 -12.42 -13.21 15.62
CA VAL A 56 -11.13 -13.58 15.00
C VAL A 56 -10.71 -15.01 15.38
N CYS A 57 -11.69 -15.84 15.78
CA CYS A 57 -11.43 -17.23 16.12
C CYS A 57 -11.33 -18.09 14.87
N GLY A 58 -10.31 -18.98 14.83
CA GLY A 58 -10.16 -19.94 13.75
C GLY A 58 -9.54 -19.38 12.46
N GLU A 59 -10.15 -19.71 11.33
CA GLU A 59 -9.60 -19.40 9.99
C GLU A 59 -10.18 -18.14 9.38
N TRP A 60 -11.12 -17.50 10.06
CA TRP A 60 -11.91 -16.40 9.51
C TRP A 60 -12.05 -15.26 10.51
N ILE A 61 -12.15 -14.02 10.01
CA ILE A 61 -12.79 -12.94 10.72
C ILE A 61 -14.25 -12.91 10.27
N GLU A 62 -15.17 -12.93 11.23
CA GLU A 62 -16.58 -12.72 10.97
C GLU A 62 -17.08 -11.51 11.78
N THR A 63 -17.58 -10.50 11.10
CA THR A 63 -18.02 -9.25 11.71
C THR A 63 -19.12 -8.59 10.92
N VAL A 64 -19.85 -7.67 11.55
CA VAL A 64 -20.88 -6.85 10.90
C VAL A 64 -20.29 -5.48 10.55
N GLU A 65 -20.28 -5.14 9.28
CA GLU A 65 -19.80 -3.83 8.82
C GLU A 65 -20.67 -2.69 9.38
N LYS A 66 -20.03 -1.73 10.04
CA LYS A 66 -20.72 -0.56 10.60
C LYS A 66 -21.49 0.26 9.54
N LYS A 67 -20.91 0.38 8.34
CA LYS A 67 -21.47 1.22 7.28
C LYS A 67 -22.65 0.60 6.56
N THR A 68 -22.65 -0.72 6.37
CA THR A 68 -23.62 -1.41 5.50
C THR A 68 -24.55 -2.35 6.25
N GLY A 69 -24.24 -2.70 7.51
CA GLY A 69 -24.95 -3.71 8.29
C GLY A 69 -24.78 -5.15 7.80
N LYS A 70 -23.94 -5.37 6.78
CA LYS A 70 -23.71 -6.70 6.20
C LYS A 70 -22.73 -7.51 7.04
N ILE A 71 -22.99 -8.81 7.14
CA ILE A 71 -22.01 -9.75 7.67
C ILE A 71 -20.87 -9.88 6.66
N THR A 72 -19.67 -9.67 7.12
CA THR A 72 -18.44 -9.83 6.33
C THR A 72 -17.62 -10.95 6.91
N ARG A 73 -17.26 -11.92 6.07
CA ARG A 73 -16.41 -13.05 6.42
C ARG A 73 -15.13 -12.99 5.61
N ILE A 74 -13.99 -12.89 6.30
CA ILE A 74 -12.67 -12.69 5.71
C ILE A 74 -11.76 -13.85 6.09
N PRO A 75 -11.17 -14.59 5.12
CA PRO A 75 -10.21 -15.64 5.44
C PRO A 75 -8.92 -15.04 5.99
N LEU A 76 -8.34 -15.72 6.96
CA LEU A 76 -7.06 -15.35 7.56
C LEU A 76 -5.94 -16.21 7.00
N ASN A 77 -4.87 -15.60 6.52
CA ASN A 77 -3.66 -16.33 6.15
C ASN A 77 -2.91 -16.83 7.40
N THR A 78 -1.92 -17.69 7.20
CA THR A 78 -1.16 -18.32 8.28
C THR A 78 -0.45 -17.31 9.18
N THR A 79 0.10 -16.24 8.60
CA THR A 79 0.82 -15.19 9.34
C THR A 79 -0.09 -14.47 10.33
N ILE A 80 -1.22 -13.95 9.85
CA ILE A 80 -2.13 -13.19 10.73
C ILE A 80 -2.83 -14.11 11.75
N ARG A 81 -3.07 -15.38 11.40
CA ARG A 81 -3.57 -16.37 12.36
C ARG A 81 -2.60 -16.57 13.52
N ALA A 82 -1.30 -16.73 13.22
CA ALA A 82 -0.27 -16.88 14.26
C ALA A 82 -0.21 -15.65 15.18
N ILE A 83 -0.26 -14.43 14.60
CA ILE A 83 -0.28 -13.18 15.38
C ILE A 83 -1.51 -13.12 16.29
N ILE A 84 -2.70 -13.44 15.79
CA ILE A 84 -3.92 -13.45 16.59
C ILE A 84 -3.84 -14.49 17.71
N GLN A 85 -3.38 -15.71 17.40
CA GLN A 85 -3.24 -16.77 18.39
C GLN A 85 -2.29 -16.39 19.51
N ASP A 86 -1.17 -15.73 19.17
CA ASP A 86 -0.21 -15.27 20.17
C ASP A 86 -0.77 -14.13 21.02
N ARG A 87 -1.25 -13.06 20.39
CA ARG A 87 -1.65 -11.81 21.06
C ARG A 87 -3.01 -11.89 21.76
N CYS A 88 -3.87 -12.83 21.36
CA CYS A 88 -5.22 -12.98 21.93
C CYS A 88 -5.37 -14.27 22.75
N ARG A 89 -4.27 -14.97 23.09
CA ARG A 89 -4.29 -16.25 23.78
C ARG A 89 -5.10 -16.20 25.09
N ASP A 90 -4.81 -15.22 25.90
CA ASP A 90 -5.36 -15.08 27.26
C ASP A 90 -6.58 -14.14 27.33
N MET A 91 -7.16 -13.80 26.18
CA MET A 91 -8.34 -12.92 26.12
C MET A 91 -9.63 -13.73 26.21
N ASP A 92 -10.65 -13.15 26.86
CA ASP A 92 -12.03 -13.65 26.81
C ASP A 92 -12.67 -13.37 25.45
N ASP A 93 -13.62 -14.21 25.04
CA ASP A 93 -14.27 -14.12 23.73
C ASP A 93 -14.95 -12.76 23.46
N ASP A 94 -15.53 -12.15 24.47
CA ASP A 94 -16.16 -10.84 24.37
C ASP A 94 -15.21 -9.66 24.57
N GLN A 95 -13.96 -9.91 24.88
CA GLN A 95 -12.96 -8.88 25.06
C GLN A 95 -12.63 -8.19 23.72
N LEU A 96 -12.54 -6.86 23.76
CA LEU A 96 -12.16 -6.04 22.60
C LEU A 96 -10.67 -6.22 22.29
N LEU A 97 -10.31 -6.36 21.02
CA LEU A 97 -8.91 -6.35 20.58
C LEU A 97 -8.27 -4.97 20.76
N PHE A 98 -9.07 -3.92 20.72
CA PHE A 98 -8.62 -2.52 20.77
C PHE A 98 -9.38 -1.76 21.86
N PRO A 99 -9.19 -2.10 23.15
CA PRO A 99 -9.89 -1.43 24.23
C PRO A 99 -9.39 0.00 24.42
N SER A 100 -10.31 0.92 24.71
CA SER A 100 -10.00 2.27 25.18
C SER A 100 -9.55 2.24 26.64
N ARG A 101 -8.83 3.27 27.06
CA ARG A 101 -8.58 3.49 28.50
C ARG A 101 -9.84 3.87 29.27
N GLN A 102 -10.85 4.41 28.60
CA GLN A 102 -12.11 4.79 29.20
C GLN A 102 -12.97 3.54 29.46
N ARG A 103 -13.58 3.49 30.63
CA ARG A 103 -14.53 2.45 31.05
C ARG A 103 -15.92 3.02 31.18
N LEU A 104 -16.92 2.18 30.95
CA LEU A 104 -18.31 2.44 31.27
C LEU A 104 -18.53 2.33 32.80
N GLY A 105 -19.67 2.85 33.29
CA GLY A 105 -20.04 2.77 34.70
C GLY A 105 -20.20 1.33 35.22
N ASP A 106 -20.46 0.36 34.34
CA ASP A 106 -20.52 -1.08 34.63
C ASP A 106 -19.16 -1.79 34.57
N GLY A 107 -18.05 -1.03 34.34
CA GLY A 107 -16.69 -1.55 34.23
C GLY A 107 -16.31 -2.06 32.85
N SER A 108 -17.24 -2.19 31.91
CA SER A 108 -16.95 -2.57 30.54
C SER A 108 -16.13 -1.48 29.80
N GLN A 109 -15.43 -1.86 28.70
CA GLN A 109 -14.60 -0.92 27.95
C GLN A 109 -15.23 -0.56 26.61
N TYR A 110 -15.05 0.69 26.20
CA TYR A 110 -15.24 1.10 24.82
C TYR A 110 -14.06 0.60 23.94
N SER A 111 -14.31 0.43 22.64
CA SER A 111 -13.21 0.35 21.69
C SER A 111 -12.55 1.71 21.53
N ILE A 112 -11.28 1.73 21.11
CA ILE A 112 -10.65 2.99 20.68
C ILE A 112 -11.47 3.62 19.55
N THR A 113 -11.39 4.94 19.43
CA THR A 113 -12.05 5.67 18.35
C THR A 113 -11.26 5.55 17.04
N THR A 114 -11.93 5.78 15.92
CA THR A 114 -11.24 5.90 14.62
C THR A 114 -10.25 7.07 14.60
N ARG A 115 -10.46 8.08 15.45
CA ARG A 115 -9.50 9.20 15.63
C ARG A 115 -8.23 8.70 16.30
N CYS A 116 -8.32 7.90 17.35
CA CYS A 116 -7.15 7.30 17.99
C CYS A 116 -6.35 6.44 17.01
N ALA A 117 -7.02 5.59 16.24
CA ALA A 117 -6.36 4.79 15.18
C ALA A 117 -5.74 5.67 14.07
N TYR A 118 -6.33 6.81 13.75
CA TYR A 118 -5.74 7.78 12.83
C TYR A 118 -4.46 8.39 13.41
N ASP A 119 -4.48 8.76 14.69
CA ASP A 119 -3.31 9.34 15.36
C ASP A 119 -2.16 8.31 15.43
N ASP A 120 -2.45 7.03 15.69
CA ASP A 120 -1.48 5.93 15.58
C ASP A 120 -0.87 5.85 14.18
N MET A 121 -1.67 5.96 13.13
CA MET A 121 -1.18 5.98 11.74
C MET A 121 -0.35 7.22 11.41
N GLN A 122 -0.64 8.38 12.01
CA GLN A 122 0.20 9.58 11.86
C GLN A 122 1.56 9.42 12.54
N LEU A 123 1.61 8.74 13.70
CA LEU A 123 2.88 8.41 14.36
C LEU A 123 3.74 7.51 13.47
N ILE A 124 3.17 6.44 12.91
CA ILE A 124 3.84 5.57 11.94
C ILE A 124 4.33 6.38 10.73
N ALA A 125 3.47 7.21 10.15
CA ALA A 125 3.82 8.03 8.98
C ALA A 125 5.02 8.93 9.24
N LYS A 126 5.05 9.57 10.41
CA LYS A 126 6.16 10.45 10.83
C LYS A 126 7.44 9.67 11.09
N GLN A 127 7.35 8.56 11.82
CA GLN A 127 8.51 7.76 12.21
C GLN A 127 9.22 7.15 10.99
N TYR A 128 8.47 6.67 10.01
CA TYR A 128 9.03 6.00 8.82
C TYR A 128 9.06 6.87 7.57
N HIS A 129 8.84 8.17 7.72
CA HIS A 129 8.86 9.12 6.60
C HIS A 129 8.05 8.63 5.40
N LEU A 130 6.78 8.25 5.66
CA LEU A 130 5.90 7.75 4.60
C LEU A 130 5.47 8.88 3.67
N ASP A 131 5.58 8.64 2.37
CA ASP A 131 5.21 9.61 1.35
C ASP A 131 3.70 9.73 1.21
N GLY A 132 3.25 10.96 0.94
CA GLY A 132 1.85 11.25 0.67
C GLY A 132 0.97 11.37 1.93
N HIS A 133 -0.33 11.42 1.71
CA HIS A 133 -1.29 11.56 2.80
C HIS A 133 -1.63 10.18 3.39
N ILE A 134 -1.28 9.97 4.65
CA ILE A 134 -1.56 8.76 5.42
C ILE A 134 -2.78 8.99 6.30
N GLY A 135 -3.65 7.99 6.44
CA GLY A 135 -4.88 8.12 7.23
C GLY A 135 -5.64 6.80 7.39
N CYS A 136 -6.89 6.89 7.82
CA CYS A 136 -7.73 5.72 8.17
C CYS A 136 -7.90 4.69 7.04
N HIS A 137 -7.74 5.09 5.78
CA HIS A 137 -7.85 4.16 4.64
C HIS A 137 -6.51 3.61 4.16
N THR A 138 -5.38 4.04 4.73
CA THR A 138 -4.05 3.61 4.27
C THR A 138 -3.89 2.10 4.37
N LEU A 139 -4.22 1.49 5.51
CA LEU A 139 -4.08 0.05 5.70
C LEU A 139 -4.91 -0.75 4.68
N ARG A 140 -6.18 -0.38 4.52
CA ARG A 140 -7.07 -1.02 3.54
C ARG A 140 -6.59 -0.82 2.09
N LYS A 141 -6.04 0.32 1.75
CA LYS A 141 -5.43 0.58 0.44
C LYS A 141 -4.15 -0.21 0.24
N THR A 142 -3.33 -0.34 1.29
CA THR A 142 -2.10 -1.14 1.29
C THR A 142 -2.42 -2.61 1.04
N PHE A 143 -3.41 -3.18 1.75
CA PHE A 143 -3.93 -4.52 1.44
C PHE A 143 -4.28 -4.66 -0.05
N GLY A 144 -5.14 -3.79 -0.57
CA GLY A 144 -5.58 -3.89 -1.96
C GLY A 144 -4.47 -3.72 -2.97
N PHE A 145 -3.52 -2.81 -2.72
CA PHE A 145 -2.35 -2.60 -3.57
C PHE A 145 -1.49 -3.87 -3.66
N TRP A 146 -1.10 -4.43 -2.53
CA TRP A 146 -0.23 -5.61 -2.48
C TRP A 146 -0.95 -6.87 -2.95
N HIS A 147 -2.23 -7.05 -2.60
CA HIS A 147 -3.03 -8.15 -3.11
C HIS A 147 -3.11 -8.13 -4.64
N TYR A 148 -3.37 -6.96 -5.23
CA TYR A 148 -3.39 -6.83 -6.69
C TYR A 148 -2.01 -7.03 -7.31
N LYS A 149 -0.94 -6.56 -6.68
CA LYS A 149 0.44 -6.78 -7.16
C LYS A 149 0.78 -8.26 -7.25
N GLN A 150 0.38 -9.04 -6.27
CA GLN A 150 0.67 -10.47 -6.16
C GLN A 150 -0.24 -11.33 -7.04
N ASN A 151 -1.55 -11.09 -6.97
CA ASN A 151 -2.54 -12.01 -7.55
C ASN A 151 -3.11 -11.53 -8.89
N LYS A 152 -3.03 -10.24 -9.21
CA LYS A 152 -3.62 -9.61 -10.42
C LYS A 152 -5.14 -9.77 -10.55
N ASP A 153 -5.82 -10.25 -9.52
CA ASP A 153 -7.27 -10.43 -9.49
C ASP A 153 -7.99 -9.17 -9.01
N LEU A 154 -8.38 -8.37 -9.98
CA LEU A 154 -9.08 -7.11 -9.72
C LEU A 154 -10.56 -7.34 -9.41
N GLU A 155 -11.15 -8.40 -9.95
CA GLU A 155 -12.57 -8.70 -9.72
C GLU A 155 -12.80 -9.15 -8.27
N MET A 156 -11.93 -10.00 -7.74
CA MET A 156 -11.96 -10.37 -6.32
C MET A 156 -11.85 -9.13 -5.43
N LEU A 157 -10.91 -8.22 -5.71
CA LEU A 157 -10.76 -6.98 -4.94
C LEU A 157 -11.98 -6.06 -5.06
N ARG A 158 -12.60 -5.99 -6.24
CA ARG A 158 -13.83 -5.23 -6.44
C ARG A 158 -14.95 -5.72 -5.52
N GLN A 159 -15.14 -7.03 -5.47
CA GLN A 159 -16.12 -7.68 -4.60
C GLN A 159 -15.75 -7.46 -3.12
N TRP A 160 -14.49 -7.67 -2.73
CA TRP A 160 -13.98 -7.48 -1.38
C TRP A 160 -14.24 -6.08 -0.84
N PHE A 161 -14.02 -5.07 -1.67
CA PHE A 161 -14.24 -3.68 -1.30
C PHE A 161 -15.69 -3.21 -1.50
N ASN A 162 -16.54 -4.04 -2.10
CA ASN A 162 -17.89 -3.69 -2.52
C ASN A 162 -17.90 -2.43 -3.41
N HIS A 163 -17.03 -2.41 -4.40
CA HIS A 163 -16.94 -1.32 -5.39
C HIS A 163 -17.82 -1.58 -6.61
N THR A 164 -18.35 -0.52 -7.19
CA THR A 164 -19.26 -0.59 -8.34
C THR A 164 -18.56 -0.98 -9.64
N SER A 165 -17.25 -0.75 -9.77
CA SER A 165 -16.48 -1.12 -10.96
C SER A 165 -15.00 -1.37 -10.65
N GLN A 166 -14.37 -2.10 -11.56
CA GLN A 166 -12.91 -2.34 -11.50
C GLN A 166 -12.10 -1.04 -11.60
N ALA A 167 -12.56 -0.06 -12.41
CA ALA A 167 -11.92 1.24 -12.52
C ALA A 167 -11.91 2.01 -11.18
N VAL A 168 -12.99 1.90 -10.40
CA VAL A 168 -13.05 2.45 -9.03
C VAL A 168 -12.03 1.76 -8.14
N THR A 169 -11.90 0.44 -8.25
CA THR A 169 -10.94 -0.35 -7.45
C THR A 169 -9.49 0.02 -7.78
N LEU A 170 -9.12 0.08 -9.06
CA LEU A 170 -7.76 0.50 -9.49
C LEU A 170 -7.40 1.89 -8.97
N ARG A 171 -8.32 2.85 -9.12
CA ARG A 171 -8.13 4.20 -8.60
C ARG A 171 -8.02 4.22 -7.08
N TYR A 172 -8.81 3.39 -6.39
CA TYR A 172 -8.81 3.29 -4.93
C TYR A 172 -7.47 2.81 -4.40
N ILE A 173 -6.91 1.75 -4.98
CA ILE A 173 -5.62 1.17 -4.56
C ILE A 173 -4.40 1.93 -5.12
N GLY A 174 -4.60 2.98 -5.93
CA GLY A 174 -3.54 3.82 -6.47
C GLY A 174 -2.69 3.17 -7.58
N MET A 175 -3.28 2.22 -8.32
CA MET A 175 -2.64 1.51 -9.43
C MET A 175 -2.83 2.17 -10.79
N ASP A 176 -3.91 2.93 -10.97
CA ASP A 176 -4.29 3.50 -12.25
C ASP A 176 -3.20 4.45 -12.81
N GLU A 177 -2.63 5.27 -11.99
CA GLU A 177 -1.58 6.21 -12.38
C GLU A 177 -0.24 5.50 -12.65
N GLU A 178 0.12 4.51 -11.83
CA GLU A 178 1.34 3.73 -12.00
C GLU A 178 1.28 2.87 -13.27
N GLU A 179 0.15 2.24 -13.55
CA GLU A 179 -0.04 1.44 -14.76
C GLU A 179 -0.02 2.30 -16.02
N ARG A 180 -0.67 3.48 -16.00
CA ARG A 180 -0.60 4.45 -17.09
C ARG A 180 0.84 4.89 -17.36
N ARG A 181 1.59 5.24 -16.29
CA ARG A 181 2.99 5.64 -16.45
C ARG A 181 3.83 4.54 -17.08
N LYS A 182 3.68 3.29 -16.60
CA LYS A 182 4.39 2.13 -17.18
C LYS A 182 4.00 1.88 -18.63
N SER A 183 2.71 1.95 -18.93
CA SER A 183 2.20 1.77 -20.29
C SER A 183 2.78 2.82 -21.24
N VAL A 184 2.80 4.09 -20.84
CA VAL A 184 3.39 5.17 -21.65
C VAL A 184 4.89 5.01 -21.81
N GLN A 185 5.61 4.64 -20.74
CA GLN A 185 7.07 4.42 -20.79
C GLN A 185 7.46 3.23 -21.68
N ALA A 186 6.63 2.19 -21.71
CA ALA A 186 6.84 1.02 -22.58
C ALA A 186 6.36 1.25 -24.03
N PHE A 187 5.61 2.33 -24.27
CA PHE A 187 5.01 2.60 -25.56
C PHE A 187 6.04 3.27 -26.49
N ASN A 188 6.45 2.55 -27.53
CA ASN A 188 7.33 3.04 -28.57
C ASN A 188 6.75 2.68 -29.94
N PRO A 189 5.91 3.55 -30.54
CA PRO A 189 5.31 3.28 -31.84
C PRO A 189 6.40 3.22 -32.93
N GLY A 190 6.49 2.09 -33.61
CA GLY A 190 7.47 1.86 -34.69
C GLY A 190 8.88 1.50 -34.24
N GLY A 191 9.16 1.36 -32.95
CA GLY A 191 10.45 0.89 -32.41
C GLY A 191 11.64 1.81 -32.71
N ALA A 192 11.40 3.08 -33.08
CA ALA A 192 12.46 4.04 -33.36
C ALA A 192 12.98 4.67 -32.05
N VAL A 193 14.29 4.73 -31.88
CA VAL A 193 14.93 5.43 -30.77
C VAL A 193 15.40 6.80 -31.25
N TYR A 194 14.87 7.86 -30.63
CA TYR A 194 15.25 9.24 -30.93
C TYR A 194 16.34 9.71 -29.95
N HIS A 195 17.42 10.23 -30.52
CA HIS A 195 18.43 10.93 -29.73
C HIS A 195 18.19 12.45 -29.77
N PRO A 196 18.53 13.19 -28.71
CA PRO A 196 18.30 14.64 -28.62
C PRO A 196 18.89 15.49 -29.77
N ARG A 197 19.66 14.90 -30.66
CA ARG A 197 20.31 15.55 -31.81
C ARG A 197 19.73 15.12 -33.17
N GLY A 198 18.51 14.58 -33.20
CA GLY A 198 17.80 14.33 -34.46
C GLY A 198 18.21 13.09 -35.24
N THR A 199 19.03 12.20 -34.67
CA THR A 199 19.39 10.94 -35.33
C THR A 199 18.42 9.86 -34.99
N VAL A 200 17.77 9.23 -35.96
CA VAL A 200 16.84 8.12 -35.79
C VAL A 200 17.55 6.79 -36.06
N TYR A 201 17.58 5.91 -35.06
CA TYR A 201 18.06 4.55 -35.26
C TYR A 201 16.87 3.58 -35.24
N ARG A 202 16.85 2.64 -36.20
CA ARG A 202 15.97 1.48 -36.14
C ARG A 202 16.55 0.51 -35.13
N GLY A 203 16.04 0.54 -33.88
CA GLY A 203 16.38 -0.44 -32.86
C GLY A 203 15.80 -1.81 -33.22
N LYS A 204 16.50 -2.89 -32.88
CA LYS A 204 15.88 -4.23 -32.85
C LYS A 204 14.75 -4.22 -31.84
N PRO A 205 13.64 -4.96 -32.08
CA PRO A 205 12.56 -5.04 -31.09
C PRO A 205 13.13 -5.53 -29.76
N MET A 206 12.90 -4.75 -28.69
CA MET A 206 13.37 -5.08 -27.33
C MET A 206 12.78 -6.42 -26.88
N GLN A 207 13.63 -7.38 -26.58
CA GLN A 207 13.25 -8.53 -25.79
C GLN A 207 12.95 -8.11 -24.36
N LYS A 208 11.96 -8.72 -23.73
CA LYS A 208 11.31 -8.35 -22.46
C LYS A 208 12.20 -8.31 -21.20
N SER A 209 13.51 -8.29 -21.28
CA SER A 209 14.42 -8.48 -20.14
C SER A 209 15.66 -7.58 -20.04
N GLU A 210 15.73 -6.43 -20.69
CA GLU A 210 16.88 -5.56 -20.51
C GLU A 210 16.49 -4.21 -19.92
N SER A 211 16.86 -4.03 -18.64
CA SER A 211 16.86 -2.74 -17.96
C SER A 211 17.89 -1.81 -18.65
N LEU A 212 17.43 -0.67 -19.16
CA LEU A 212 18.31 0.35 -19.74
C LEU A 212 19.18 0.96 -18.63
N GLU A 213 20.42 0.51 -18.51
CA GLU A 213 21.48 1.30 -17.88
C GLU A 213 21.81 2.49 -18.81
N ILE A 214 21.40 3.67 -18.41
CA ILE A 214 21.87 4.91 -19.04
C ILE A 214 23.32 5.10 -18.60
N LYS A 215 24.28 4.61 -19.39
CA LYS A 215 25.68 4.96 -19.24
C LYS A 215 25.85 6.44 -19.60
N ASN A 216 26.30 7.23 -18.65
CA ASN A 216 26.72 8.61 -18.84
C ASN A 216 27.79 8.66 -19.91
N LEU A 217 27.46 9.15 -21.11
CA LEU A 217 28.42 9.43 -22.17
C LEU A 217 29.21 10.67 -21.77
N ASP A 218 30.52 10.48 -21.66
CA ASP A 218 31.56 11.43 -21.32
C ASP A 218 31.40 12.77 -22.08
N ARG A 219 31.21 13.85 -21.32
CA ARG A 219 31.09 15.23 -21.81
C ARG A 219 32.37 15.77 -22.50
N SER A 220 33.49 15.05 -22.42
CA SER A 220 34.80 15.51 -22.93
C SER A 220 34.93 15.51 -24.45
N LYS A 221 34.04 14.83 -25.18
CA LYS A 221 34.11 14.78 -26.68
C LYS A 221 33.18 15.78 -27.38
N GLN A 222 32.50 16.65 -26.68
CA GLN A 222 31.51 17.57 -27.27
C GLN A 222 32.11 18.88 -27.84
N GLY A 223 33.39 19.18 -27.57
CA GLY A 223 34.01 20.46 -27.97
C GLY A 223 34.54 20.54 -29.40
N LYS A 224 34.67 19.42 -30.12
CA LYS A 224 35.43 19.40 -31.40
C LYS A 224 34.62 19.37 -32.70
N ILE A 225 33.30 19.27 -32.62
CA ILE A 225 32.48 19.10 -33.85
C ILE A 225 31.80 20.41 -34.32
N TRP A 226 31.80 21.47 -33.53
CA TRP A 226 31.17 22.75 -33.92
C TRP A 226 32.07 23.78 -34.63
N GLY A 227 33.37 23.52 -34.73
CA GLY A 227 34.32 24.47 -35.36
C GLY A 227 34.40 24.42 -36.89
N SER A 228 33.95 23.36 -37.55
CA SER A 228 34.25 23.14 -38.98
C SER A 228 33.14 23.47 -40.00
N ARG A 229 31.95 23.86 -39.54
CA ARG A 229 30.81 24.19 -40.44
C ARG A 229 30.50 25.68 -40.59
N ALA A 230 31.17 26.55 -39.83
CA ALA A 230 30.94 28.00 -39.91
C ALA A 230 31.77 28.73 -40.97
N GLN A 231 32.74 28.06 -41.61
CA GLN A 231 33.63 28.71 -42.60
C GLN A 231 33.29 28.46 -44.07
N GLN A 232 32.26 27.70 -44.41
CA GLN A 232 31.91 27.42 -45.82
C GLN A 232 30.69 28.20 -46.36
N ARG A 233 30.22 29.25 -45.69
CA ARG A 233 29.13 30.09 -46.22
C ARG A 233 29.51 31.59 -46.32
N ARG A 234 30.76 31.88 -46.64
CA ARG A 234 31.16 33.23 -47.14
C ARG A 234 32.25 33.04 -48.20
N LYS A 235 31.85 32.75 -49.42
CA LYS A 235 32.42 33.16 -50.70
C LYS A 235 31.33 33.08 -51.76
#